data_8430536ce28e45b0484ea958832e1bf9
#
_entry.id   8430536ce28e45b0484ea958832e1bf9
#
_cell.length_a   1.000
_cell.length_b   1.000
_cell.length_c   1.000
_cell.angle_alpha   90.00
_cell.angle_beta   90.00
_cell.angle_gamma   90.00
#
_symmetry.space_group_name_H-M   'P 1'
#
loop_
_entity.id
_entity.type
_entity.pdbx_description
1 polymer ?
#
loop_
_entity_poly.entity_id
_entity_poly.type
_entity_poly.pdbx_seq_one_letter_code
_entity_poly.pdbx_strand_id
1 'polypeptide(L)'
;MSLQSSNQENSGAEGRPVFVLEQVSKHFPRRNVHALDRVDLTMREGRFYSVIGSSGCGKSTLLKIMAGLQPPSSGSVMLEGKPVLGPRPDIGMMFQQATLLPWRTTLENVVLPIEIRDGKSAALATHDKAQKLLTLVGLNGFESVYPSELSGGMAQRAAICRMLISEPSVLLLDEPFSALDELTREFMNMELQRICMERNATAFLVTHSIPEAVILSDNVFVMSSRPGRFVEEIVVNLPRPRTLSMLTSPEFGELVDRIRKNLDAQSFL
;
A
#
# COMPACT_ATOMS: atom_id res chain seq x y z
N MET A 1 41.44 35.99 0.74
CA MET A 1 41.57 34.52 0.51
C MET A 1 40.37 33.87 1.16
N SER A 2 39.32 33.67 0.37
CA SER A 2 38.03 33.13 0.82
C SER A 2 38.03 31.62 0.60
N LEU A 3 37.87 30.84 1.67
CA LEU A 3 37.65 29.41 1.63
C LEU A 3 36.16 29.20 1.37
N GLN A 4 35.79 28.87 0.12
CA GLN A 4 34.54 28.28 -0.22
C GLN A 4 34.63 26.78 0.13
N SER A 5 33.98 26.37 1.21
CA SER A 5 33.71 24.99 1.53
C SER A 5 32.58 24.48 0.64
N SER A 6 32.95 23.64 -0.30
CA SER A 6 32.05 22.88 -1.15
C SER A 6 31.29 21.84 -0.31
N ASN A 7 30.02 22.12 0.02
CA ASN A 7 29.04 21.11 0.38
C ASN A 7 28.66 20.35 -0.90
N GLN A 8 29.39 19.31 -1.21
CA GLN A 8 28.89 18.23 -2.08
C GLN A 8 28.04 17.32 -1.21
N GLU A 9 26.76 17.62 -1.12
CA GLU A 9 25.76 16.72 -0.58
C GLU A 9 25.67 15.45 -1.44
N ASN A 10 25.64 14.35 -0.74
CA ASN A 10 25.60 12.98 -1.18
C ASN A 10 24.27 12.70 -1.96
N SER A 11 24.19 13.06 -3.24
CA SER A 11 23.01 12.93 -4.11
C SER A 11 22.85 11.53 -4.74
N GLY A 12 23.50 10.49 -4.20
CA GLY A 12 23.58 9.16 -4.81
C GLY A 12 22.58 8.11 -4.33
N ALA A 13 21.72 8.39 -3.33
CA ALA A 13 20.89 7.35 -2.69
C ALA A 13 19.37 7.63 -2.69
N GLU A 14 18.90 8.72 -3.28
CA GLU A 14 17.48 9.08 -3.27
C GLU A 14 16.85 8.86 -4.64
N GLY A 15 16.04 7.75 -4.79
CA GLY A 15 15.27 7.45 -6.00
C GLY A 15 14.38 8.63 -6.45
N ARG A 16 14.01 8.65 -7.73
CA ARG A 16 13.15 9.68 -8.34
C ARG A 16 11.82 9.79 -7.59
N PRO A 17 11.28 11.01 -7.32
CA PRO A 17 9.93 11.18 -6.81
C PRO A 17 8.91 10.62 -7.82
N VAL A 18 8.06 9.71 -7.35
CA VAL A 18 7.02 9.06 -8.16
C VAL A 18 5.65 9.60 -7.77
N PHE A 19 5.37 9.68 -6.47
CA PHE A 19 4.08 10.14 -5.96
C PHE A 19 4.30 11.35 -5.04
N VAL A 20 3.60 12.47 -5.29
CA VAL A 20 3.73 13.68 -4.49
C VAL A 20 2.35 14.20 -4.09
N LEU A 21 2.15 14.39 -2.80
CA LEU A 21 1.00 15.04 -2.20
C LEU A 21 1.48 16.36 -1.60
N GLU A 22 0.78 17.46 -1.92
CA GLU A 22 1.08 18.80 -1.40
C GLU A 22 -0.15 19.37 -0.73
N GLN A 23 -0.07 19.59 0.59
CA GLN A 23 -1.10 20.21 1.42
C GLN A 23 -2.50 19.62 1.23
N VAL A 24 -2.56 18.28 1.07
CA VAL A 24 -3.81 17.57 0.80
C VAL A 24 -4.72 17.60 2.03
N SER A 25 -5.89 18.18 1.86
CA SER A 25 -6.93 18.22 2.88
C SER A 25 -8.24 17.63 2.37
N LYS A 26 -9.05 17.07 3.27
CA LYS A 26 -10.36 16.53 2.93
C LYS A 26 -11.40 16.86 3.98
N HIS A 27 -12.42 17.58 3.55
CA HIS A 27 -13.63 17.87 4.32
C HIS A 27 -14.85 17.24 3.63
N PHE A 28 -15.73 16.63 4.42
CA PHE A 28 -17.03 16.08 3.99
C PHE A 28 -18.15 16.98 4.51
N PRO A 29 -18.64 17.97 3.74
CA PRO A 29 -19.59 18.98 4.23
C PRO A 29 -20.90 18.37 4.76
N ARG A 30 -21.45 17.36 4.05
CA ARG A 30 -22.73 16.71 4.43
C ARG A 30 -22.68 16.02 5.80
N ARG A 31 -21.49 15.61 6.25
CA ARG A 31 -21.28 14.92 7.53
C ARG A 31 -20.56 15.81 8.55
N ASN A 32 -20.22 17.03 8.17
CA ASN A 32 -19.37 17.96 8.91
C ASN A 32 -18.09 17.28 9.46
N VAL A 33 -17.42 16.50 8.61
CA VAL A 33 -16.24 15.74 8.99
C VAL A 33 -15.01 16.28 8.27
N HIS A 34 -14.05 16.79 9.04
CA HIS A 34 -12.71 17.11 8.55
C HIS A 34 -11.83 15.85 8.69
N ALA A 35 -11.64 15.14 7.58
CA ALA A 35 -10.96 13.84 7.59
C ALA A 35 -9.45 13.96 7.51
N LEU A 36 -8.91 14.87 6.68
CA LEU A 36 -7.48 15.11 6.49
C LEU A 36 -7.19 16.60 6.53
N ASP A 37 -6.07 16.97 7.14
CA ASP A 37 -5.60 18.35 7.24
C ASP A 37 -4.14 18.47 6.80
N ARG A 38 -3.93 19.07 5.63
CA ARG A 38 -2.63 19.44 5.05
C ARG A 38 -1.59 18.31 5.11
N VAL A 39 -1.93 17.19 4.49
CA VAL A 39 -1.02 16.04 4.38
C VAL A 39 -0.04 16.29 3.24
N ASP A 40 1.25 16.24 3.55
CA ASP A 40 2.36 16.28 2.61
C ASP A 40 3.03 14.90 2.57
N LEU A 41 3.34 14.38 1.38
CA LEU A 41 4.01 13.09 1.19
C LEU A 41 4.79 13.12 -0.13
N THR A 42 6.04 12.68 -0.09
CA THR A 42 6.80 12.37 -1.30
C THR A 42 7.22 10.91 -1.26
N MET A 43 6.71 10.11 -2.20
CA MET A 43 7.12 8.73 -2.37
C MET A 43 8.14 8.63 -3.51
N ARG A 44 9.21 7.89 -3.27
CA ARG A 44 10.30 7.65 -4.24
C ARG A 44 10.20 6.28 -4.84
N GLU A 45 10.66 6.14 -6.07
CA GLU A 45 10.62 4.91 -6.86
C GLU A 45 11.25 3.73 -6.11
N GLY A 46 10.58 2.57 -6.16
CA GLY A 46 11.04 1.32 -5.53
C GLY A 46 11.01 1.30 -4.01
N ARG A 47 10.47 2.34 -3.35
CA ARG A 47 10.36 2.41 -1.90
C ARG A 47 8.99 1.94 -1.41
N PHE A 48 9.00 1.36 -0.22
CA PHE A 48 7.78 0.91 0.46
C PHE A 48 7.48 1.84 1.65
N TYR A 49 6.31 2.42 1.64
CA TYR A 49 5.82 3.33 2.66
C TYR A 49 4.65 2.71 3.41
N SER A 50 4.50 3.00 4.69
CA SER A 50 3.26 2.67 5.39
C SER A 50 2.76 3.83 6.24
N VAL A 51 1.45 3.83 6.48
CA VAL A 51 0.81 4.72 7.42
C VAL A 51 0.09 3.92 8.49
N ILE A 52 0.32 4.30 9.73
CA ILE A 52 -0.28 3.70 10.91
C ILE A 52 -0.98 4.80 11.73
N GLY A 53 -2.10 4.47 12.37
CA GLY A 53 -2.88 5.42 13.16
C GLY A 53 -4.18 4.81 13.64
N SER A 54 -4.90 5.48 14.53
CA SER A 54 -6.17 5.03 15.11
C SER A 54 -7.25 4.79 14.04
N SER A 55 -8.26 3.99 14.38
CA SER A 55 -9.40 3.78 13.48
C SER A 55 -10.12 5.10 13.19
N GLY A 56 -10.47 5.32 11.92
CA GLY A 56 -11.20 6.52 11.50
C GLY A 56 -10.37 7.81 11.43
N CYS A 57 -9.04 7.77 11.60
CA CYS A 57 -8.18 8.96 11.50
C CYS A 57 -8.02 9.52 10.07
N GLY A 58 -8.41 8.76 9.03
CA GLY A 58 -8.38 9.26 7.64
C GLY A 58 -7.52 8.43 6.68
N LYS A 59 -6.85 7.35 7.10
CA LYS A 59 -5.95 6.52 6.27
C LYS A 59 -6.58 6.05 4.97
N SER A 60 -7.73 5.39 5.02
CA SER A 60 -8.43 4.94 3.81
C SER A 60 -8.96 6.10 2.96
N THR A 61 -9.23 7.27 3.56
CA THR A 61 -9.57 8.48 2.80
C THR A 61 -8.36 8.98 2.02
N LEU A 62 -7.18 9.01 2.64
CA LEU A 62 -5.93 9.36 1.99
C LEU A 62 -5.65 8.42 0.81
N LEU A 63 -5.75 7.11 1.05
CA LEU A 63 -5.53 6.10 0.02
C LEU A 63 -6.49 6.26 -1.18
N LYS A 64 -7.78 6.54 -0.93
CA LYS A 64 -8.77 6.80 -2.00
C LYS A 64 -8.45 8.07 -2.80
N ILE A 65 -7.91 9.09 -2.15
CA ILE A 65 -7.46 10.31 -2.83
C ILE A 65 -6.24 9.99 -3.70
N MET A 66 -5.27 9.27 -3.19
CA MET A 66 -4.09 8.81 -3.95
C MET A 66 -4.49 7.97 -5.16
N ALA A 67 -5.47 7.08 -5.03
CA ALA A 67 -5.99 6.26 -6.12
C ALA A 67 -6.83 7.04 -7.17
N GLY A 68 -7.09 8.33 -6.96
CA GLY A 68 -7.98 9.12 -7.82
C GLY A 68 -9.46 8.76 -7.71
N LEU A 69 -9.85 7.97 -6.69
CA LEU A 69 -11.25 7.57 -6.45
C LEU A 69 -12.05 8.68 -5.76
N GLN A 70 -11.36 9.65 -5.18
CA GLN A 70 -11.97 10.76 -4.46
C GLN A 70 -11.10 12.02 -4.61
N PRO A 71 -11.65 13.17 -5.02
CA PRO A 71 -10.88 14.39 -5.09
C PRO A 71 -10.56 14.93 -3.68
N PRO A 72 -9.39 15.54 -3.45
CA PRO A 72 -9.13 16.32 -2.26
C PRO A 72 -10.05 17.54 -2.20
N SER A 73 -10.22 18.14 -1.00
CA SER A 73 -10.90 19.43 -0.85
C SER A 73 -9.97 20.61 -1.13
N SER A 74 -8.67 20.43 -0.87
CA SER A 74 -7.60 21.36 -1.22
C SER A 74 -6.28 20.60 -1.31
N GLY A 75 -5.25 21.21 -1.89
CA GLY A 75 -3.96 20.61 -2.16
C GLY A 75 -3.93 19.88 -3.50
N SER A 76 -2.80 19.26 -3.82
CA SER A 76 -2.57 18.55 -5.08
C SER A 76 -2.05 17.14 -4.87
N VAL A 77 -2.34 16.25 -5.84
CA VAL A 77 -1.84 14.89 -5.90
C VAL A 77 -1.25 14.65 -7.28
N MET A 78 0.01 14.31 -7.32
CA MET A 78 0.76 14.11 -8.55
C MET A 78 1.35 12.71 -8.59
N LEU A 79 1.26 12.04 -9.72
CA LEU A 79 1.94 10.78 -10.01
C LEU A 79 2.82 10.99 -11.25
N GLU A 80 4.13 10.80 -11.11
CA GLU A 80 5.14 11.05 -12.16
C GLU A 80 5.02 12.45 -12.80
N GLY A 81 4.78 13.48 -11.97
CA GLY A 81 4.61 14.86 -12.41
C GLY A 81 3.27 15.17 -13.09
N LYS A 82 2.34 14.21 -13.17
CA LYS A 82 0.99 14.39 -13.74
C LYS A 82 -0.05 14.39 -12.62
N PRO A 83 -1.06 15.28 -12.67
CA PRO A 83 -2.11 15.31 -11.65
C PRO A 83 -2.96 14.04 -11.68
N VAL A 84 -3.30 13.52 -10.51
CA VAL A 84 -4.21 12.39 -10.34
C VAL A 84 -5.63 12.91 -10.23
N LEU A 85 -6.34 12.98 -11.36
CA LEU A 85 -7.72 13.47 -11.46
C LEU A 85 -8.76 12.35 -11.49
N GLY A 86 -8.33 11.10 -11.57
CA GLY A 86 -9.16 9.90 -11.62
C GLY A 86 -8.31 8.63 -11.52
N PRO A 87 -8.94 7.43 -11.55
CA PRO A 87 -8.24 6.16 -11.53
C PRO A 87 -7.25 6.04 -12.70
N ARG A 88 -6.08 5.44 -12.43
CA ARG A 88 -5.00 5.27 -13.42
C ARG A 88 -4.59 3.80 -13.51
N PRO A 89 -4.23 3.29 -14.70
CA PRO A 89 -3.85 1.89 -14.89
C PRO A 89 -2.49 1.52 -14.25
N ASP A 90 -1.63 2.50 -14.00
CA ASP A 90 -0.34 2.36 -13.34
C ASP A 90 -0.45 2.30 -11.79
N ILE A 91 -1.65 2.49 -11.25
CA ILE A 91 -1.96 2.34 -9.82
C ILE A 91 -2.74 1.04 -9.59
N GLY A 92 -2.15 0.10 -8.87
CA GLY A 92 -2.85 -1.06 -8.32
C GLY A 92 -3.41 -0.72 -6.95
N MET A 93 -4.73 -0.89 -6.76
CA MET A 93 -5.34 -0.66 -5.45
C MET A 93 -5.96 -1.93 -4.90
N MET A 94 -5.69 -2.19 -3.64
CA MET A 94 -6.34 -3.23 -2.86
C MET A 94 -7.14 -2.59 -1.73
N PHE A 95 -8.41 -2.98 -1.65
CA PHE A 95 -9.33 -2.55 -0.60
C PHE A 95 -9.30 -3.50 0.59
N GLN A 96 -9.69 -3.03 1.76
CA GLN A 96 -9.80 -3.83 2.97
C GLN A 96 -10.70 -5.08 2.77
N GLN A 97 -11.77 -4.95 1.99
CA GLN A 97 -12.57 -6.09 1.53
C GLN A 97 -12.12 -6.53 0.14
N ALA A 98 -12.11 -7.82 -0.11
CA ALA A 98 -11.64 -8.41 -1.38
C ALA A 98 -12.41 -7.92 -2.62
N THR A 99 -13.67 -7.50 -2.47
CA THR A 99 -14.54 -6.94 -3.54
C THR A 99 -14.51 -7.73 -4.85
N LEU A 100 -14.45 -9.08 -4.76
CA LEU A 100 -14.56 -9.95 -5.91
C LEU A 100 -15.97 -9.89 -6.50
N LEU A 101 -16.10 -10.00 -7.83
CA LEU A 101 -17.40 -10.09 -8.50
C LEU A 101 -18.01 -11.48 -8.24
N PRO A 102 -19.17 -11.57 -7.56
CA PRO A 102 -19.71 -12.86 -7.09
C PRO A 102 -20.19 -13.77 -8.21
N TRP A 103 -20.43 -13.25 -9.41
CA TRP A 103 -20.85 -14.00 -10.60
C TRP A 103 -19.68 -14.42 -11.51
N ARG A 104 -18.43 -14.21 -11.10
CA ARG A 104 -17.22 -14.63 -11.81
C ARG A 104 -16.42 -15.59 -10.95
N THR A 105 -15.77 -16.53 -11.60
CA THR A 105 -14.84 -17.44 -10.93
C THR A 105 -13.62 -16.70 -10.38
N THR A 106 -12.82 -17.35 -9.57
CA THR A 106 -11.55 -16.80 -9.04
C THR A 106 -10.62 -16.35 -10.16
N LEU A 107 -10.40 -17.19 -11.17
CA LEU A 107 -9.55 -16.88 -12.31
C LEU A 107 -10.09 -15.67 -13.11
N GLU A 108 -11.39 -15.67 -13.39
CA GLU A 108 -12.05 -14.56 -14.11
C GLU A 108 -11.97 -13.25 -13.31
N ASN A 109 -12.04 -13.30 -11.98
CA ASN A 109 -11.80 -12.13 -11.14
C ASN A 109 -10.35 -11.63 -11.23
N VAL A 110 -9.38 -12.53 -11.26
CA VAL A 110 -7.96 -12.16 -11.36
C VAL A 110 -7.66 -11.48 -12.69
N VAL A 111 -8.16 -11.98 -13.82
CA VAL A 111 -7.89 -11.39 -15.15
C VAL A 111 -8.79 -10.20 -15.49
N LEU A 112 -9.79 -9.88 -14.68
CA LEU A 112 -10.77 -8.82 -14.91
C LEU A 112 -10.14 -7.45 -15.27
N PRO A 113 -9.06 -6.96 -14.62
CA PRO A 113 -8.46 -5.68 -15.00
C PRO A 113 -7.92 -5.67 -16.42
N ILE A 114 -7.38 -6.78 -16.90
CA ILE A 114 -6.91 -6.93 -18.28
C ILE A 114 -8.11 -6.97 -19.24
N GLU A 115 -9.18 -7.69 -18.87
CA GLU A 115 -10.40 -7.74 -19.69
C GLU A 115 -11.02 -6.34 -19.89
N ILE A 116 -11.07 -5.55 -18.83
CA ILE A 116 -11.62 -4.18 -18.89
C ILE A 116 -10.74 -3.25 -19.73
N ARG A 117 -9.42 -3.35 -19.60
CA ARG A 117 -8.48 -2.47 -20.30
C ARG A 117 -8.26 -2.86 -21.75
N ASP A 118 -8.06 -4.16 -22.01
CA ASP A 118 -7.52 -4.67 -23.29
C ASP A 118 -8.47 -5.66 -23.99
N GLY A 119 -9.61 -5.99 -23.36
CA GLY A 119 -10.62 -6.89 -23.91
C GLY A 119 -10.44 -8.37 -23.59
N LYS A 120 -11.44 -9.18 -23.91
CA LYS A 120 -11.53 -10.60 -23.57
C LYS A 120 -10.37 -11.45 -24.13
N SER A 121 -9.93 -11.18 -25.35
CA SER A 121 -8.82 -11.93 -25.96
C SER A 121 -7.51 -11.75 -25.18
N ALA A 122 -7.22 -10.53 -24.74
CA ALA A 122 -6.05 -10.24 -23.91
C ALA A 122 -6.15 -10.91 -22.52
N ALA A 123 -7.35 -10.92 -21.92
CA ALA A 123 -7.59 -11.61 -20.66
C ALA A 123 -7.32 -13.12 -20.78
N LEU A 124 -7.79 -13.77 -21.85
CA LEU A 124 -7.51 -15.18 -22.12
C LEU A 124 -6.02 -15.47 -22.28
N ALA A 125 -5.29 -14.61 -22.98
CA ALA A 125 -3.83 -14.74 -23.14
C ALA A 125 -3.05 -14.58 -21.83
N THR A 126 -3.67 -14.01 -20.78
CA THR A 126 -3.07 -13.84 -19.44
C THR A 126 -3.41 -14.97 -18.46
N HIS A 127 -4.16 -15.98 -18.83
CA HIS A 127 -4.58 -17.07 -17.95
C HIS A 127 -3.40 -17.80 -17.30
N ASP A 128 -2.35 -18.14 -18.04
CA ASP A 128 -1.15 -18.79 -17.48
C ASP A 128 -0.46 -17.94 -16.41
N LYS A 129 -0.41 -16.63 -16.62
CA LYS A 129 0.13 -15.68 -15.64
C LYS A 129 -0.77 -15.62 -14.40
N ALA A 130 -2.08 -15.59 -14.58
CA ALA A 130 -3.04 -15.59 -13.48
C ALA A 130 -2.96 -16.88 -12.65
N GLN A 131 -2.83 -18.06 -13.30
CA GLN A 131 -2.62 -19.33 -12.62
C GLN A 131 -1.34 -19.35 -11.79
N LYS A 132 -0.23 -18.82 -12.33
CA LYS A 132 1.04 -18.68 -11.57
C LYS A 132 0.87 -17.81 -10.34
N LEU A 133 0.14 -16.68 -10.44
CA LEU A 133 -0.16 -15.83 -9.30
C LEU A 133 -1.05 -16.55 -8.26
N LEU A 134 -2.08 -17.27 -8.70
CA LEU A 134 -2.94 -18.06 -7.81
C LEU A 134 -2.15 -19.17 -7.10
N THR A 135 -1.26 -19.87 -7.81
CA THR A 135 -0.36 -20.87 -7.22
C THR A 135 0.56 -20.25 -6.17
N LEU A 136 1.14 -19.08 -6.47
CA LEU A 136 2.02 -18.35 -5.55
C LEU A 136 1.34 -18.05 -4.21
N VAL A 137 0.05 -17.67 -4.24
CA VAL A 137 -0.70 -17.35 -3.01
C VAL A 137 -1.43 -18.58 -2.43
N GLY A 138 -1.13 -19.80 -2.88
CA GLY A 138 -1.71 -21.05 -2.37
C GLY A 138 -3.19 -21.22 -2.73
N LEU A 139 -3.61 -20.75 -3.89
CA LEU A 139 -4.97 -20.93 -4.45
C LEU A 139 -4.99 -21.85 -5.67
N ASN A 140 -3.99 -22.73 -5.82
CA ASN A 140 -3.98 -23.75 -6.84
C ASN A 140 -5.16 -24.72 -6.65
N GLY A 141 -5.92 -24.97 -7.72
CA GLY A 141 -7.15 -25.79 -7.69
C GLY A 141 -8.43 -25.01 -7.35
N PHE A 142 -8.33 -23.70 -7.10
CA PHE A 142 -9.48 -22.82 -6.83
C PHE A 142 -9.80 -21.87 -7.98
N GLU A 143 -9.23 -22.07 -9.16
CA GLU A 143 -9.36 -21.20 -10.32
C GLU A 143 -10.81 -21.07 -10.80
N SER A 144 -11.56 -22.16 -10.78
CA SER A 144 -12.96 -22.24 -11.24
C SER A 144 -14.00 -22.01 -10.13
N VAL A 145 -13.54 -21.79 -8.89
CA VAL A 145 -14.42 -21.61 -7.71
C VAL A 145 -14.95 -20.19 -7.66
N TYR A 146 -16.19 -20.00 -7.25
CA TYR A 146 -16.83 -18.70 -7.09
C TYR A 146 -16.50 -18.07 -5.73
N PRO A 147 -16.55 -16.72 -5.62
CA PRO A 147 -16.23 -16.01 -4.37
C PRO A 147 -17.03 -16.45 -3.14
N SER A 148 -18.28 -16.91 -3.32
CA SER A 148 -19.12 -17.43 -2.24
C SER A 148 -18.62 -18.72 -1.60
N GLU A 149 -17.74 -19.45 -2.29
CA GLU A 149 -17.15 -20.71 -1.87
C GLU A 149 -15.75 -20.53 -1.27
N LEU A 150 -15.20 -19.30 -1.32
CA LEU A 150 -13.90 -18.96 -0.77
C LEU A 150 -14.03 -18.49 0.69
N SER A 151 -13.06 -18.87 1.53
CA SER A 151 -12.91 -18.19 2.82
C SER A 151 -12.52 -16.71 2.63
N GLY A 152 -12.72 -15.88 3.66
CA GLY A 152 -12.32 -14.47 3.60
C GLY A 152 -10.84 -14.26 3.25
N GLY A 153 -9.96 -15.09 3.82
CA GLY A 153 -8.52 -15.07 3.51
C GLY A 153 -8.21 -15.52 2.08
N MET A 154 -8.92 -16.53 1.56
CA MET A 154 -8.77 -16.96 0.15
C MET A 154 -9.22 -15.84 -0.81
N ALA A 155 -10.37 -15.21 -0.54
CA ALA A 155 -10.86 -14.09 -1.34
C ALA A 155 -9.86 -12.91 -1.33
N GLN A 156 -9.23 -12.63 -0.18
CA GLN A 156 -8.21 -11.60 -0.04
C GLN A 156 -6.98 -11.92 -0.90
N ARG A 157 -6.49 -13.16 -0.87
CA ARG A 157 -5.36 -13.61 -1.71
C ARG A 157 -5.69 -13.53 -3.21
N ALA A 158 -6.90 -13.89 -3.61
CA ALA A 158 -7.37 -13.72 -4.99
C ALA A 158 -7.41 -12.22 -5.42
N ALA A 159 -7.83 -11.33 -4.51
CA ALA A 159 -7.83 -9.89 -4.77
C ALA A 159 -6.41 -9.32 -4.94
N ILE A 160 -5.41 -9.84 -4.21
CA ILE A 160 -3.99 -9.51 -4.42
C ILE A 160 -3.55 -9.94 -5.83
N CYS A 161 -3.88 -11.16 -6.27
CA CYS A 161 -3.59 -11.61 -7.63
C CYS A 161 -4.22 -10.71 -8.69
N ARG A 162 -5.48 -10.30 -8.48
CA ARG A 162 -6.20 -9.35 -9.36
C ARG A 162 -5.49 -8.01 -9.44
N MET A 163 -4.97 -7.48 -8.35
CA MET A 163 -4.20 -6.24 -8.35
C MET A 163 -2.87 -6.42 -9.11
N LEU A 164 -2.17 -7.51 -8.87
CA LEU A 164 -0.83 -7.76 -9.42
C LEU A 164 -0.81 -8.16 -10.90
N ILE A 165 -1.94 -8.66 -11.46
CA ILE A 165 -1.99 -9.14 -12.86
C ILE A 165 -1.66 -8.05 -13.87
N SER A 166 -2.02 -6.80 -13.56
CA SER A 166 -1.79 -5.61 -14.39
C SER A 166 -0.38 -5.03 -14.28
N GLU A 167 0.46 -5.56 -13.38
CA GLU A 167 1.82 -5.08 -13.12
C GLU A 167 1.93 -3.57 -12.87
N PRO A 168 1.14 -3.04 -11.93
CA PRO A 168 1.17 -1.61 -11.66
C PRO A 168 2.52 -1.18 -11.06
N SER A 169 2.98 0.03 -11.39
CA SER A 169 4.21 0.62 -10.83
C SER A 169 4.03 1.13 -9.40
N VAL A 170 2.79 1.46 -9.02
CA VAL A 170 2.43 1.90 -7.66
C VAL A 170 1.36 1.00 -7.09
N LEU A 171 1.58 0.50 -5.87
CA LEU A 171 0.66 -0.32 -5.11
C LEU A 171 0.09 0.48 -3.93
N LEU A 172 -1.23 0.61 -3.88
CA LEU A 172 -1.97 1.24 -2.77
C LEU A 172 -2.76 0.15 -2.03
N LEU A 173 -2.41 -0.11 -0.77
CA LEU A 173 -2.86 -1.28 -0.01
C LEU A 173 -3.61 -0.84 1.25
N ASP A 174 -4.91 -1.12 1.33
CA ASP A 174 -5.76 -0.81 2.49
C ASP A 174 -5.98 -2.08 3.32
N GLU A 175 -5.17 -2.27 4.38
CA GLU A 175 -5.21 -3.43 5.30
C GLU A 175 -5.26 -4.79 4.55
N PRO A 176 -4.30 -5.07 3.64
CA PRO A 176 -4.39 -6.16 2.67
C PRO A 176 -4.44 -7.55 3.31
N PHE A 177 -3.97 -7.69 4.55
CA PHE A 177 -3.83 -8.97 5.21
C PHE A 177 -4.67 -9.10 6.49
N SER A 178 -5.62 -8.18 6.74
CA SER A 178 -6.44 -8.15 7.96
C SER A 178 -7.32 -9.39 8.15
N ALA A 179 -7.72 -10.08 7.08
CA ALA A 179 -8.54 -11.28 7.11
C ALA A 179 -7.73 -12.59 7.15
N LEU A 180 -6.39 -12.52 7.22
CA LEU A 180 -5.51 -13.70 7.23
C LEU A 180 -5.16 -14.10 8.67
N ASP A 181 -4.98 -15.43 8.88
CA ASP A 181 -4.32 -15.94 10.08
C ASP A 181 -2.84 -15.52 10.12
N GLU A 182 -2.21 -15.64 11.29
CA GLU A 182 -0.86 -15.14 11.55
C GLU A 182 0.19 -15.72 10.58
N LEU A 183 0.22 -17.06 10.42
CA LEU A 183 1.23 -17.71 9.57
C LEU A 183 1.05 -17.35 8.09
N THR A 184 -0.20 -17.31 7.63
CA THR A 184 -0.51 -16.89 6.25
C THR A 184 -0.15 -15.41 6.04
N ARG A 185 -0.38 -14.55 7.02
CA ARG A 185 -0.03 -13.12 6.97
C ARG A 185 1.49 -12.92 6.86
N GLU A 186 2.27 -13.63 7.69
CA GLU A 186 3.73 -13.61 7.64
C GLU A 186 4.25 -14.03 6.26
N PHE A 187 3.73 -15.15 5.73
CA PHE A 187 4.07 -15.62 4.39
C PHE A 187 3.74 -14.56 3.32
N MET A 188 2.54 -13.97 3.36
CA MET A 188 2.10 -12.97 2.39
C MET A 188 2.90 -11.66 2.49
N ASN A 189 3.33 -11.27 3.69
CA ASN A 189 4.24 -10.13 3.87
C ASN A 189 5.58 -10.36 3.14
N MET A 190 6.16 -11.56 3.29
CA MET A 190 7.42 -11.90 2.61
C MET A 190 7.24 -11.94 1.09
N GLU A 191 6.15 -12.51 0.59
CA GLU A 191 5.85 -12.55 -0.85
C GLU A 191 5.59 -11.16 -1.43
N LEU A 192 4.86 -10.30 -0.71
CA LEU A 192 4.65 -8.92 -1.15
C LEU A 192 5.99 -8.15 -1.20
N GLN A 193 6.83 -8.27 -0.18
CA GLN A 193 8.18 -7.70 -0.19
C GLN A 193 8.98 -8.17 -1.40
N ARG A 194 9.01 -9.49 -1.66
CA ARG A 194 9.72 -10.09 -2.80
C ARG A 194 9.22 -9.51 -4.12
N ILE A 195 7.90 -9.49 -4.34
CA ILE A 195 7.29 -8.95 -5.56
C ILE A 195 7.63 -7.48 -5.75
N CYS A 196 7.54 -6.66 -4.70
CA CYS A 196 7.89 -5.24 -4.77
C CYS A 196 9.37 -5.04 -5.14
N MET A 197 10.28 -5.81 -4.55
CA MET A 197 11.71 -5.75 -4.85
C MET A 197 12.03 -6.20 -6.27
N GLU A 198 11.48 -7.33 -6.73
CA GLU A 198 11.73 -7.88 -8.07
C GLU A 198 11.23 -6.94 -9.18
N ARG A 199 10.13 -6.22 -8.92
CA ARG A 199 9.52 -5.31 -9.90
C ARG A 199 9.90 -3.84 -9.72
N ASN A 200 10.72 -3.54 -8.73
CA ASN A 200 11.00 -2.15 -8.30
C ASN A 200 9.72 -1.33 -8.10
N ALA A 201 8.65 -1.98 -7.57
CA ALA A 201 7.36 -1.33 -7.38
C ALA A 201 7.39 -0.41 -6.16
N THR A 202 6.76 0.76 -6.29
CA THR A 202 6.56 1.68 -5.17
C THR A 202 5.26 1.32 -4.45
N ALA A 203 5.28 1.17 -3.11
CA ALA A 203 4.11 0.74 -2.37
C ALA A 203 3.75 1.71 -1.23
N PHE A 204 2.44 1.87 -0.99
CA PHE A 204 1.89 2.58 0.16
C PHE A 204 0.86 1.70 0.87
N LEU A 205 1.16 1.33 2.10
CA LEU A 205 0.39 0.42 2.93
C LEU A 205 -0.34 1.18 4.04
N VAL A 206 -1.62 0.99 4.14
CA VAL A 206 -2.42 1.32 5.33
C VAL A 206 -2.53 0.06 6.17
N THR A 207 -2.09 0.12 7.42
CA THR A 207 -2.21 -1.00 8.36
C THR A 207 -2.40 -0.51 9.80
N HIS A 208 -2.93 -1.38 10.65
CA HIS A 208 -2.95 -1.21 12.11
C HIS A 208 -1.91 -2.08 12.82
N SER A 209 -1.20 -2.93 12.08
CA SER A 209 -0.15 -3.81 12.59
C SER A 209 1.22 -3.11 12.54
N ILE A 210 1.78 -2.78 13.72
CA ILE A 210 3.11 -2.18 13.80
C ILE A 210 4.19 -3.13 13.24
N PRO A 211 4.21 -4.45 13.57
CA PRO A 211 5.17 -5.36 12.98
C PRO A 211 5.10 -5.42 11.44
N GLU A 212 3.90 -5.42 10.87
CA GLU A 212 3.71 -5.40 9.41
C GLU A 212 4.29 -4.12 8.79
N ALA A 213 4.01 -2.95 9.39
CA ALA A 213 4.56 -1.68 8.91
C ALA A 213 6.09 -1.68 8.94
N VAL A 214 6.72 -2.17 10.01
CA VAL A 214 8.18 -2.21 10.15
C VAL A 214 8.81 -3.23 9.20
N ILE A 215 8.23 -4.44 9.06
CA ILE A 215 8.83 -5.50 8.23
C ILE A 215 8.78 -5.18 6.74
N LEU A 216 7.78 -4.43 6.28
CA LEU A 216 7.60 -4.11 4.86
C LEU A 216 8.21 -2.79 4.44
N SER A 217 8.19 -1.76 5.30
CA SER A 217 8.38 -0.38 4.86
C SER A 217 9.80 0.16 5.04
N ASP A 218 10.19 1.05 4.15
CA ASP A 218 11.38 1.89 4.32
C ASP A 218 11.08 3.10 5.21
N ASN A 219 9.84 3.61 5.13
CA ASN A 219 9.37 4.73 5.93
C ASN A 219 7.98 4.41 6.50
N VAL A 220 7.79 4.66 7.79
CA VAL A 220 6.50 4.51 8.48
C VAL A 220 6.02 5.88 8.93
N PHE A 221 4.85 6.29 8.45
CA PHE A 221 4.18 7.51 8.87
C PHE A 221 3.19 7.22 9.99
N VAL A 222 3.30 7.96 11.09
CA VAL A 222 2.31 7.94 12.17
C VAL A 222 1.30 9.06 11.90
N MET A 223 0.02 8.70 11.84
CA MET A 223 -1.07 9.64 11.59
C MET A 223 -1.80 9.97 12.89
N SER A 224 -2.06 11.27 13.13
CA SER A 224 -2.86 11.77 14.25
C SER A 224 -4.29 11.23 14.22
N SER A 225 -5.00 11.32 15.34
CA SER A 225 -6.46 11.26 15.37
C SER A 225 -7.06 12.35 14.47
N ARG A 226 -8.37 12.26 14.19
CA ARG A 226 -9.06 13.17 13.24
C ARG A 226 -9.02 14.64 13.69
N PRO A 227 -8.66 15.58 12.78
CA PRO A 227 -8.28 15.40 11.37
C PRO A 227 -6.89 14.78 11.21
N GLY A 228 -6.78 13.80 10.29
CA GLY A 228 -5.53 13.09 10.06
C GLY A 228 -4.44 13.98 9.49
N ARG A 229 -3.29 13.98 10.16
CA ARG A 229 -2.02 14.59 9.72
C ARG A 229 -0.89 13.62 9.98
N PHE A 230 0.18 13.69 9.25
CA PHE A 230 1.40 13.00 9.63
C PHE A 230 2.07 13.73 10.81
N VAL A 231 2.26 13.02 11.92
CA VAL A 231 2.86 13.57 13.14
C VAL A 231 4.32 13.17 13.25
N GLU A 232 4.70 12.04 12.69
CA GLU A 232 6.09 11.58 12.63
C GLU A 232 6.31 10.72 11.39
N GLU A 233 7.49 10.83 10.79
CA GLU A 233 8.05 9.91 9.80
C GLU A 233 9.20 9.15 10.44
N ILE A 234 9.12 7.83 10.42
CA ILE A 234 10.11 6.91 11.01
C ILE A 234 10.78 6.15 9.87
N VAL A 235 12.06 6.41 9.67
CA VAL A 235 12.89 5.66 8.73
C VAL A 235 13.25 4.30 9.32
N VAL A 236 13.01 3.24 8.56
CA VAL A 236 13.31 1.86 8.96
C VAL A 236 14.65 1.44 8.37
N ASN A 237 15.72 1.55 9.16
CA ASN A 237 17.10 1.25 8.75
C ASN A 237 17.45 -0.25 8.85
N LEU A 238 16.48 -1.14 8.60
CA LEU A 238 16.72 -2.57 8.53
C LEU A 238 17.10 -2.97 7.09
N PRO A 239 18.12 -3.82 6.91
CA PRO A 239 18.56 -4.24 5.57
C PRO A 239 17.45 -5.03 4.84
N ARG A 240 17.46 -4.99 3.49
CA ARG A 240 16.59 -5.78 2.62
C ARG A 240 17.39 -6.87 1.90
N PRO A 241 16.81 -8.05 1.60
CA PRO A 241 15.45 -8.47 1.95
C PRO A 241 15.31 -8.71 3.46
N ARG A 242 14.19 -8.28 4.04
CA ARG A 242 13.90 -8.57 5.44
C ARG A 242 13.34 -9.98 5.59
N THR A 243 13.65 -10.61 6.71
CA THR A 243 13.26 -11.99 7.03
C THR A 243 12.49 -12.04 8.35
N LEU A 244 11.71 -13.11 8.55
CA LEU A 244 10.93 -13.28 9.80
C LEU A 244 11.82 -13.34 11.04
N SER A 245 13.07 -13.79 10.92
CA SER A 245 14.02 -13.78 12.06
C SER A 245 14.34 -12.37 12.57
N MET A 246 14.16 -11.32 11.76
CA MET A 246 14.36 -9.94 12.19
C MET A 246 13.29 -9.45 13.17
N LEU A 247 12.10 -10.08 13.21
CA LEU A 247 11.01 -9.73 14.13
C LEU A 247 11.44 -9.80 15.61
N THR A 248 12.45 -10.61 15.91
CA THR A 248 13.00 -10.79 17.27
C THR A 248 14.28 -10.02 17.52
N SER A 249 14.75 -9.21 16.57
CA SER A 249 15.97 -8.42 16.74
C SER A 249 15.73 -7.19 17.64
N PRO A 250 16.75 -6.74 18.39
CA PRO A 250 16.65 -5.52 19.21
C PRO A 250 16.26 -4.29 18.37
N GLU A 251 16.85 -4.12 17.20
CA GLU A 251 16.62 -2.98 16.31
C GLU A 251 15.16 -2.94 15.83
N PHE A 252 14.57 -4.12 15.56
CA PHE A 252 13.15 -4.21 15.22
C PHE A 252 12.28 -3.81 16.42
N GLY A 253 12.62 -4.30 17.62
CA GLY A 253 11.94 -3.96 18.87
C GLY A 253 11.95 -2.46 19.15
N GLU A 254 13.08 -1.78 18.97
CA GLU A 254 13.19 -0.32 19.15
C GLU A 254 12.27 0.47 18.20
N LEU A 255 12.19 0.05 16.93
CA LEU A 255 11.28 0.66 15.95
C LEU A 255 9.81 0.46 16.35
N VAL A 256 9.44 -0.76 16.75
CA VAL A 256 8.08 -1.07 17.22
C VAL A 256 7.71 -0.20 18.44
N ASP A 257 8.60 -0.07 19.41
CA ASP A 257 8.38 0.73 20.61
C ASP A 257 8.28 2.22 20.30
N ARG A 258 9.09 2.74 19.37
CA ARG A 258 9.02 4.12 18.92
C ARG A 258 7.68 4.43 18.26
N ILE A 259 7.21 3.56 17.35
CA ILE A 259 5.91 3.70 16.71
C ILE A 259 4.79 3.65 17.73
N ARG A 260 4.84 2.69 18.67
CA ARG A 260 3.82 2.53 19.72
C ARG A 260 3.71 3.77 20.60
N LYS A 261 4.83 4.32 21.09
CA LYS A 261 4.85 5.56 21.89
C LYS A 261 4.18 6.73 21.18
N ASN A 262 4.42 6.86 19.86
CA ASN A 262 3.78 7.92 19.07
C ASN A 262 2.27 7.70 18.90
N LEU A 263 1.83 6.47 18.70
CA LEU A 263 0.40 6.14 18.63
C LEU A 263 -0.32 6.40 19.96
N ASP A 264 0.27 6.00 21.06
CA ASP A 264 -0.28 6.22 22.41
C ASP A 264 -0.43 7.72 22.72
N ALA A 265 0.57 8.54 22.34
CA ALA A 265 0.50 9.99 22.49
C ALA A 265 -0.65 10.62 21.68
N GLN A 266 -1.08 9.99 20.57
CA GLN A 266 -2.22 10.47 19.74
C GLN A 266 -3.58 9.93 20.22
N SER A 267 -3.60 8.90 21.08
CA SER A 267 -4.86 8.28 21.54
C SER A 267 -5.47 9.01 22.73
N PHE A 268 -4.72 9.87 23.38
CA PHE A 268 -5.14 10.65 24.56
C PHE A 268 -5.44 12.14 24.25
N LEU A 269 -5.39 12.54 22.98
CA LEU A 269 -5.77 13.84 22.45
C LEU A 269 -7.09 13.77 21.67
#